data_588249f96e8233ace12a3e0ea1796da9
#
_entry.id   588249f96e8233ace12a3e0ea1796da9
#
_cell.length_a   1.000
_cell.length_b   1.000
_cell.length_c   1.000
_cell.angle_alpha   90.00
_cell.angle_beta   90.00
_cell.angle_gamma   90.00
#
_symmetry.space_group_name_H-M   'P 1'
#
loop_
_entity.id
_entity.type
_entity.pdbx_description
1 polymer ?
#
loop_
_entity_poly.entity_id
_entity_poly.type
_entity_poly.pdbx_seq_one_letter_code
_entity_poly.pdbx_strand_id
1 'polypeptide(L)'
;GLVGSEMCIRDSPGTLALKLCPDFLKYVGRPKTIIAVTGTNGKTTVSNLLADTLEKEGHRVLINRAGSNVASGIATALLKGCDLAGRVKNYDMAVLEVDERSSVRVYPYITPDYIAVTNLFRDSIMRNAHAEFIADIISRSVPASSRLVLNADDLISCGLAPENERVYFGIDRLPTDTVECVNHINDVRICPKCAGKLRYEYRRYHHIGRAVCQDCGFHSPDSDYLATHVDIAGGAMTIREKGKEYPYTLISDSVFNIYNMVTVIAVLRQLGYDHGEIARILAESAITESRHNAEKVGNVTLVREMAKDKNALACSRVFHYIASRPGKKEVMLLMNSLTDVPHWSENVCWFYDTDFEYLADESIVRVVCTGLRCEDYKLRCLMAGVPEDRLACAVDEHDAAALMAYEPGDELYVLYGTDTLELAYQVFDQMKAIAQSRAADSADKEVQA
;
A
#
# COMPACT_ATOMS: atom_id res chain seq x y z
N GLY A 1 -2.32 15.32 -14.46
CA GLY A 1 -2.61 16.72 -14.27
C GLY A 1 -3.69 17.04 -13.25
N LEU A 2 -4.93 16.55 -13.39
CA LEU A 2 -6.06 16.96 -12.52
C LEU A 2 -5.93 16.47 -11.07
N VAL A 3 -5.50 15.25 -10.82
CA VAL A 3 -5.35 14.72 -9.45
C VAL A 3 -4.28 15.48 -8.67
N GLY A 4 -3.16 15.81 -9.30
CA GLY A 4 -2.12 16.64 -8.66
C GLY A 4 -2.59 18.08 -8.45
N SER A 5 -3.38 18.65 -9.37
CA SER A 5 -3.94 20.01 -9.23
C SER A 5 -5.05 20.06 -8.19
N GLU A 6 -5.93 19.05 -8.11
CA GLU A 6 -6.96 18.96 -7.07
C GLU A 6 -6.36 18.78 -5.67
N MET A 7 -5.32 17.96 -5.53
CA MET A 7 -4.60 17.81 -4.27
C MET A 7 -3.92 19.12 -3.85
N CYS A 8 -3.30 19.84 -4.78
CA CYS A 8 -2.76 21.19 -4.53
C CYS A 8 -3.85 22.19 -4.12
N ILE A 9 -5.02 22.15 -4.74
CA ILE A 9 -6.15 23.03 -4.40
C ILE A 9 -6.72 22.66 -3.02
N ARG A 10 -6.86 21.39 -2.71
CA ARG A 10 -7.36 20.90 -1.43
C ARG A 10 -6.46 21.26 -0.25
N ASP A 11 -5.15 21.28 -0.46
CA ASP A 11 -4.14 21.64 0.55
C ASP A 11 -3.86 23.16 0.63
N SER A 12 -4.48 23.96 -0.25
CA SER A 12 -4.26 25.42 -0.31
C SER A 12 -4.42 26.14 1.04
N PRO A 13 -5.42 25.82 1.89
CA PRO A 13 -5.56 26.46 3.19
C PRO A 13 -4.35 26.22 4.11
N GLY A 14 -3.90 24.97 4.21
CA GLY A 14 -2.73 24.61 5.03
C GLY A 14 -1.43 25.16 4.45
N THR A 15 -1.30 25.17 3.12
CA THR A 15 -0.15 25.78 2.45
C THR A 15 -0.07 27.27 2.73
N LEU A 16 -1.20 28.00 2.67
CA LEU A 16 -1.26 29.41 3.00
C LEU A 16 -0.95 29.64 4.49
N ALA A 17 -1.54 28.85 5.38
CA ALA A 17 -1.29 28.94 6.81
C ALA A 17 0.20 28.77 7.14
N LEU A 18 0.87 27.75 6.56
CA LEU A 18 2.30 27.50 6.77
C LEU A 18 3.20 28.57 6.12
N LYS A 19 2.76 29.21 5.02
CA LYS A 19 3.47 30.36 4.43
C LYS A 19 3.42 31.60 5.32
N LEU A 20 2.27 31.85 5.94
CA LEU A 20 2.06 33.01 6.83
C LEU A 20 2.66 32.76 8.23
N CYS A 21 2.64 31.54 8.70
CA CYS A 21 3.12 31.12 10.00
C CYS A 21 3.81 29.75 9.86
N PRO A 22 5.15 29.68 9.68
CA PRO A 22 5.87 28.42 9.44
C PRO A 22 5.70 27.37 10.55
N ASP A 23 5.45 27.79 11.78
CA ASP A 23 5.18 26.96 12.95
C ASP A 23 3.67 26.85 13.28
N PHE A 24 2.80 27.09 12.31
CA PHE A 24 1.34 27.09 12.45
C PHE A 24 0.80 25.83 13.15
N LEU A 25 1.39 24.67 12.88
CA LEU A 25 0.99 23.40 13.49
C LEU A 25 1.11 23.42 15.03
N LYS A 26 1.90 24.31 15.59
CA LYS A 26 2.03 24.50 17.05
C LYS A 26 0.77 25.08 17.66
N TYR A 27 0.08 25.96 16.93
CA TYR A 27 -1.00 26.81 17.46
C TYR A 27 -2.40 26.32 17.11
N VAL A 28 -2.53 25.53 16.03
CA VAL A 28 -3.83 25.02 15.58
C VAL A 28 -4.42 24.06 16.62
N GLY A 29 -5.72 24.19 16.87
CA GLY A 29 -6.46 23.29 17.77
C GLY A 29 -6.46 21.86 17.26
N ARG A 30 -6.42 20.90 18.17
CA ARG A 30 -6.35 19.46 17.88
C ARG A 30 -7.04 18.64 18.96
N PRO A 31 -7.57 17.44 18.62
CA PRO A 31 -8.11 16.51 19.61
C PRO A 31 -7.06 16.08 20.63
N LYS A 32 -7.52 15.55 21.76
CA LYS A 32 -6.62 15.09 22.85
C LYS A 32 -5.83 13.86 22.43
N THR A 33 -6.47 12.92 21.75
CA THR A 33 -5.83 11.67 21.30
C THR A 33 -5.46 11.80 19.84
N ILE A 34 -4.21 11.62 19.53
CA ILE A 34 -3.67 11.69 18.16
C ILE A 34 -2.95 10.39 17.85
N ILE A 35 -3.36 9.76 16.76
CA ILE A 35 -2.74 8.56 16.21
C ILE A 35 -2.12 8.96 14.87
N ALA A 36 -0.82 8.79 14.73
CA ALA A 36 -0.13 8.97 13.46
C ALA A 36 0.11 7.60 12.80
N VAL A 37 -0.05 7.55 11.49
CA VAL A 37 0.27 6.38 10.67
C VAL A 37 1.32 6.78 9.64
N THR A 38 2.45 6.09 9.64
CA THR A 38 3.55 6.29 8.70
C THR A 38 4.06 4.96 8.15
N GLY A 39 4.99 4.99 7.21
CA GLY A 39 5.57 3.81 6.57
C GLY A 39 5.45 3.85 5.05
N THR A 40 6.25 3.08 4.33
CA THR A 40 6.33 3.17 2.86
C THR A 40 5.02 2.79 2.18
N ASN A 41 4.37 1.72 2.63
CA ASN A 41 3.13 1.21 2.04
C ASN A 41 2.08 0.92 3.12
N GLY A 42 0.80 1.02 2.74
CA GLY A 42 -0.33 0.71 3.63
C GLY A 42 -0.82 1.87 4.49
N LYS A 43 -0.14 3.02 4.52
CA LYS A 43 -0.54 4.19 5.32
C LYS A 43 -2.00 4.57 5.17
N THR A 44 -2.43 4.80 3.95
CA THR A 44 -3.81 5.23 3.62
C THR A 44 -4.84 4.18 4.01
N THR A 45 -4.54 2.91 3.74
CA THR A 45 -5.42 1.78 4.12
C THR A 45 -5.56 1.69 5.63
N VAL A 46 -4.46 1.74 6.38
CA VAL A 46 -4.47 1.68 7.85
C VAL A 46 -5.19 2.90 8.44
N SER A 47 -4.88 4.10 7.95
CA SER A 47 -5.50 5.34 8.45
C SER A 47 -7.01 5.36 8.22
N ASN A 48 -7.45 4.96 7.03
CA ASN A 48 -8.88 4.91 6.71
C ASN A 48 -9.59 3.83 7.53
N LEU A 49 -9.04 2.61 7.56
CA LEU A 49 -9.65 1.50 8.30
C LEU A 49 -9.74 1.81 9.80
N LEU A 50 -8.70 2.44 10.36
CA LEU A 50 -8.69 2.86 11.76
C LEU A 50 -9.74 3.95 12.02
N ALA A 51 -9.83 4.97 11.17
CA ALA A 51 -10.81 6.03 11.31
C ALA A 51 -12.24 5.49 11.16
N ASP A 52 -12.51 4.67 10.14
CA ASP A 52 -13.82 4.06 9.91
C ASP A 52 -14.25 3.18 11.09
N THR A 53 -13.30 2.43 11.69
CA THR A 53 -13.56 1.61 12.88
C THR A 53 -13.92 2.47 14.10
N LEU A 54 -13.16 3.54 14.35
CA LEU A 54 -13.43 4.47 15.45
C LEU A 54 -14.74 5.24 15.25
N GLU A 55 -15.07 5.62 14.00
CA GLU A 55 -16.34 6.28 13.68
C GLU A 55 -17.55 5.35 13.90
N LYS A 56 -17.42 4.06 13.57
CA LYS A 56 -18.46 3.06 13.86
C LYS A 56 -18.68 2.84 15.36
N GLU A 57 -17.65 3.02 16.18
CA GLU A 57 -17.76 3.02 17.64
C GLU A 57 -18.28 4.35 18.22
N GLY A 58 -18.72 5.25 17.36
CA GLY A 58 -19.39 6.50 17.76
C GLY A 58 -18.45 7.67 18.04
N HIS A 59 -17.14 7.53 17.76
CA HIS A 59 -16.20 8.64 17.87
C HIS A 59 -16.28 9.58 16.68
N ARG A 60 -16.00 10.84 16.94
CA ARG A 60 -15.82 11.84 15.88
C ARG A 60 -14.33 11.96 15.57
N VAL A 61 -13.92 11.42 14.44
CA VAL A 61 -12.51 11.29 14.05
C VAL A 61 -12.11 12.37 13.05
N LEU A 62 -11.05 13.10 13.37
CA LEU A 62 -10.41 14.01 12.43
C LEU A 62 -9.35 13.24 11.63
N ILE A 63 -9.46 13.25 10.32
CA ILE A 63 -8.53 12.56 9.42
C ILE A 63 -8.18 13.41 8.21
N ASN A 64 -6.95 13.30 7.72
CA ASN A 64 -6.50 13.99 6.49
C ASN A 64 -6.78 13.19 5.20
N ARG A 65 -7.89 12.41 5.17
CA ARG A 65 -8.31 11.53 4.07
C ARG A 65 -8.35 12.23 2.69
N ALA A 66 -8.82 13.48 2.66
CA ALA A 66 -8.97 14.26 1.43
C ALA A 66 -7.76 15.15 1.10
N GLY A 67 -6.77 15.22 1.99
CA GLY A 67 -5.55 16.01 1.84
C GLY A 67 -4.33 15.13 1.63
N SER A 68 -3.19 15.77 1.40
CA SER A 68 -1.92 15.07 1.33
C SER A 68 -1.42 14.68 2.74
N ASN A 69 -0.52 13.71 2.80
CA ASN A 69 0.14 13.24 4.02
C ASN A 69 1.37 14.07 4.42
N VAL A 70 1.56 15.24 3.77
CA VAL A 70 2.60 16.20 4.12
C VAL A 70 2.07 17.30 5.07
N ALA A 71 2.94 18.12 5.60
CA ALA A 71 2.59 19.14 6.60
C ALA A 71 1.44 20.07 6.17
N SER A 72 1.32 20.43 4.87
CA SER A 72 0.23 21.27 4.37
C SER A 72 -1.13 20.57 4.39
N GLY A 73 -1.18 19.28 4.06
CA GLY A 73 -2.41 18.47 4.15
C GLY A 73 -2.86 18.28 5.58
N ILE A 74 -1.94 18.00 6.49
CA ILE A 74 -2.21 17.90 7.93
C ILE A 74 -2.71 19.24 8.49
N ALA A 75 -2.05 20.36 8.13
CA ALA A 75 -2.50 21.70 8.51
C ALA A 75 -3.92 21.99 8.01
N THR A 76 -4.24 21.59 6.76
CA THR A 76 -5.58 21.75 6.20
C THR A 76 -6.61 20.94 6.96
N ALA A 77 -6.32 19.68 7.30
CA ALA A 77 -7.22 18.84 8.06
C ALA A 77 -7.52 19.43 9.45
N LEU A 78 -6.48 19.87 10.16
CA LEU A 78 -6.62 20.51 11.46
C LEU A 78 -7.39 21.83 11.39
N LEU A 79 -7.14 22.67 10.37
CA LEU A 79 -7.91 23.90 10.13
C LEU A 79 -9.40 23.62 9.93
N LYS A 80 -9.76 22.64 9.12
CA LYS A 80 -11.16 22.21 8.92
C LYS A 80 -11.78 21.68 10.21
N GLY A 81 -10.97 21.10 11.09
CA GLY A 81 -11.36 20.62 12.40
C GLY A 81 -11.53 21.72 13.47
N CYS A 82 -11.19 22.97 13.18
CA CYS A 82 -11.30 24.10 14.12
C CYS A 82 -12.47 25.03 13.81
N ASP A 83 -12.89 25.78 14.84
CA ASP A 83 -13.78 26.94 14.70
C ASP A 83 -12.97 28.18 14.25
N LEU A 84 -13.67 29.31 14.03
CA LEU A 84 -13.03 30.58 13.63
C LEU A 84 -12.08 31.15 14.70
N ALA A 85 -12.17 30.70 15.95
CA ALA A 85 -11.27 31.08 17.02
C ALA A 85 -10.06 30.12 17.14
N GLY A 86 -9.91 29.17 16.20
CA GLY A 86 -8.82 28.18 16.19
C GLY A 86 -8.97 27.05 17.21
N ARG A 87 -10.14 26.92 17.87
CA ARG A 87 -10.41 25.84 18.82
C ARG A 87 -10.93 24.62 18.10
N VAL A 88 -10.46 23.44 18.52
CA VAL A 88 -10.96 22.19 17.94
C VAL A 88 -12.48 22.08 18.15
N LYS A 89 -13.18 21.72 17.07
CA LYS A 89 -14.59 21.36 17.13
C LYS A 89 -14.76 20.05 17.90
N ASN A 90 -15.97 19.51 17.90
CA ASN A 90 -16.30 18.28 18.60
C ASN A 90 -15.66 17.04 17.97
N TYR A 91 -14.32 16.96 17.96
CA TYR A 91 -13.57 15.75 17.58
C TYR A 91 -12.95 15.13 18.82
N ASP A 92 -13.09 13.80 18.93
CA ASP A 92 -12.58 13.04 20.07
C ASP A 92 -11.12 12.65 19.82
N MET A 93 -10.81 12.28 18.59
CA MET A 93 -9.51 11.76 18.17
C MET A 93 -9.10 12.32 16.81
N ALA A 94 -7.80 12.27 16.53
CA ALA A 94 -7.24 12.48 15.19
C ALA A 94 -6.48 11.24 14.73
N VAL A 95 -6.73 10.81 13.49
CA VAL A 95 -5.93 9.82 12.76
C VAL A 95 -5.23 10.56 11.63
N LEU A 96 -3.92 10.69 11.73
CA LEU A 96 -3.11 11.46 10.79
C LEU A 96 -2.21 10.54 9.98
N GLU A 97 -2.43 10.47 8.67
CA GLU A 97 -1.45 9.91 7.77
C GLU A 97 -0.30 10.88 7.62
N VAL A 98 0.92 10.45 7.96
CA VAL A 98 2.13 11.27 7.94
C VAL A 98 3.15 10.64 6.99
N ASP A 99 3.53 11.40 5.95
CA ASP A 99 4.64 11.01 5.08
C ASP A 99 5.95 10.98 5.88
N GLU A 100 6.79 10.00 5.61
CA GLU A 100 8.00 9.70 6.36
C GLU A 100 8.93 10.94 6.46
N ARG A 101 9.11 11.64 5.33
CA ARG A 101 9.96 12.86 5.27
C ARG A 101 9.29 14.07 5.89
N SER A 102 7.96 14.06 5.97
CA SER A 102 7.20 15.14 6.62
C SER A 102 7.22 15.03 8.12
N SER A 103 7.61 13.89 8.69
CA SER A 103 7.72 13.67 10.14
C SER A 103 8.54 14.76 10.84
N VAL A 104 9.67 15.19 10.26
CA VAL A 104 10.54 16.26 10.78
C VAL A 104 9.89 17.65 10.78
N ARG A 105 8.81 17.84 10.03
CA ARG A 105 8.05 19.11 9.97
C ARG A 105 6.76 19.05 10.77
N VAL A 106 6.30 17.87 11.12
CA VAL A 106 5.02 17.63 11.81
C VAL A 106 5.26 17.39 13.30
N TYR A 107 6.08 16.41 13.65
CA TYR A 107 6.27 15.96 15.02
C TYR A 107 6.92 16.99 15.98
N PRO A 108 7.73 17.97 15.54
CA PRO A 108 8.16 19.05 16.43
C PRO A 108 7.01 19.91 16.99
N TYR A 109 5.84 19.87 16.33
CA TYR A 109 4.67 20.67 16.69
C TYR A 109 3.48 19.84 17.13
N ILE A 110 3.40 18.60 16.67
CA ILE A 110 2.32 17.65 16.98
C ILE A 110 2.94 16.41 17.60
N THR A 111 2.57 16.13 18.84
CA THR A 111 2.99 14.92 19.56
C THR A 111 1.88 13.88 19.49
N PRO A 112 1.95 12.87 18.63
CA PRO A 112 0.99 11.77 18.65
C PRO A 112 1.13 10.93 19.92
N ASP A 113 0.01 10.42 20.45
CA ASP A 113 0.04 9.44 21.53
C ASP A 113 0.56 8.10 21.02
N TYR A 114 0.15 7.73 19.79
CA TYR A 114 0.56 6.51 19.12
C TYR A 114 1.10 6.82 17.71
N ILE A 115 2.17 6.14 17.34
CA ILE A 115 2.71 6.17 15.97
C ILE A 115 2.77 4.73 15.46
N ALA A 116 1.90 4.40 14.52
CA ALA A 116 1.91 3.13 13.83
C ALA A 116 2.80 3.20 12.58
N VAL A 117 3.75 2.27 12.49
CA VAL A 117 4.65 2.15 11.34
C VAL A 117 4.34 0.83 10.63
N THR A 118 3.79 0.93 9.44
CA THR A 118 3.35 -0.24 8.68
C THR A 118 4.52 -1.08 8.18
N ASN A 119 5.45 -0.46 7.50
CA ASN A 119 6.69 -1.04 6.97
C ASN A 119 7.60 0.06 6.42
N LEU A 120 8.90 -0.24 6.29
CA LEU A 120 9.86 0.65 5.66
C LEU A 120 10.63 -0.07 4.56
N PHE A 121 10.56 0.47 3.35
CA PHE A 121 11.22 -0.03 2.16
C PHE A 121 11.95 1.09 1.43
N ARG A 122 12.73 0.72 0.44
CA ARG A 122 13.13 1.66 -0.59
C ARG A 122 11.89 2.32 -1.16
N ASP A 123 11.93 3.63 -1.28
CA ASP A 123 10.96 4.38 -2.06
C ASP A 123 11.57 4.71 -3.43
N SER A 124 10.85 5.41 -4.26
CA SER A 124 11.34 5.89 -5.55
C SER A 124 12.75 6.50 -5.42
N ILE A 125 13.65 6.14 -6.32
CA ILE A 125 15.04 6.63 -6.38
C ILE A 125 15.10 8.16 -6.36
N MET A 126 14.10 8.82 -6.94
CA MET A 126 13.95 10.28 -6.94
C MET A 126 13.64 10.86 -5.56
N ARG A 127 13.08 10.06 -4.65
CA ARG A 127 12.63 10.51 -3.33
C ARG A 127 13.52 10.01 -2.20
N ASN A 128 13.69 8.69 -2.11
CA ASN A 128 14.25 8.03 -0.94
C ASN A 128 14.91 6.71 -1.33
N ALA A 129 16.10 6.76 -1.88
CA ALA A 129 16.77 5.55 -2.39
C ALA A 129 17.01 4.46 -1.33
N HIS A 130 17.21 4.81 -0.05
CA HIS A 130 17.55 3.85 1.01
C HIS A 130 16.59 3.92 2.19
N ALA A 131 16.13 2.76 2.62
CA ALA A 131 15.20 2.64 3.75
C ALA A 131 15.82 3.10 5.08
N GLU A 132 17.13 2.91 5.26
CA GLU A 132 17.86 3.37 6.46
C GLU A 132 17.86 4.90 6.60
N PHE A 133 17.94 5.64 5.49
CA PHE A 133 17.84 7.10 5.51
C PHE A 133 16.47 7.56 6.01
N ILE A 134 15.42 6.88 5.58
CA ILE A 134 14.04 7.13 6.03
C ILE A 134 13.90 6.77 7.51
N ALA A 135 14.42 5.63 7.92
CA ALA A 135 14.39 5.20 9.31
C ALA A 135 15.09 6.21 10.23
N ASP A 136 16.22 6.77 9.80
CA ASP A 136 16.93 7.82 10.54
C ASP A 136 16.11 9.12 10.66
N ILE A 137 15.48 9.58 9.57
CA ILE A 137 14.58 10.74 9.58
C ILE A 137 13.44 10.54 10.58
N ILE A 138 12.75 9.41 10.53
CA ILE A 138 11.65 9.10 11.44
C ILE A 138 12.17 9.03 12.88
N SER A 139 13.24 8.26 13.14
CA SER A 139 13.78 8.05 14.48
C SER A 139 14.16 9.37 15.18
N ARG A 140 14.75 10.31 14.43
CA ARG A 140 15.13 11.62 14.97
C ARG A 140 13.93 12.56 15.23
N SER A 141 12.81 12.31 14.58
CA SER A 141 11.63 13.17 14.66
C SER A 141 10.59 12.67 15.66
N VAL A 142 10.58 11.39 15.97
CA VAL A 142 9.61 10.78 16.90
C VAL A 142 9.70 11.42 18.27
N PRO A 143 8.58 11.97 18.83
CA PRO A 143 8.58 12.49 20.18
C PRO A 143 8.78 11.39 21.22
N ALA A 144 9.60 11.66 22.26
CA ALA A 144 9.95 10.66 23.27
C ALA A 144 8.73 10.10 24.05
N SER A 145 7.64 10.85 24.13
CA SER A 145 6.41 10.43 24.80
C SER A 145 5.47 9.59 23.94
N SER A 146 5.72 9.52 22.63
CA SER A 146 4.88 8.73 21.72
C SER A 146 5.15 7.25 21.88
N ARG A 147 4.09 6.43 21.95
CA ARG A 147 4.19 4.96 21.92
C ARG A 147 4.19 4.47 20.49
N LEU A 148 5.12 3.58 20.15
CA LEU A 148 5.27 3.03 18.82
C LEU A 148 4.51 1.70 18.67
N VAL A 149 3.86 1.51 17.53
CA VAL A 149 3.26 0.24 17.08
C VAL A 149 3.99 -0.19 15.83
N LEU A 150 4.91 -1.17 15.95
CA LEU A 150 5.91 -1.50 14.96
C LEU A 150 5.72 -2.91 14.40
N ASN A 151 6.11 -3.12 13.14
CA ASN A 151 6.10 -4.43 12.50
C ASN A 151 7.33 -5.24 12.93
N ALA A 152 7.13 -6.32 13.69
CA ALA A 152 8.19 -7.23 14.15
C ALA A 152 8.89 -7.96 13.00
N ASP A 153 8.20 -8.15 11.88
CA ASP A 153 8.71 -8.86 10.70
C ASP A 153 9.51 -7.92 9.79
N ASP A 154 9.56 -6.61 10.09
CA ASP A 154 10.36 -5.60 9.39
C ASP A 154 11.52 -5.13 10.26
N LEU A 155 12.72 -5.65 10.00
CA LEU A 155 13.92 -5.31 10.78
C LEU A 155 14.31 -3.84 10.71
N ILE A 156 13.83 -3.09 9.72
CA ILE A 156 14.09 -1.66 9.61
C ILE A 156 13.16 -0.89 10.55
N SER A 157 11.84 -1.13 10.43
CA SER A 157 10.86 -0.42 11.25
C SER A 157 10.93 -0.80 12.72
N CYS A 158 11.23 -2.06 13.06
CA CYS A 158 11.31 -2.49 14.45
C CYS A 158 12.45 -1.83 15.25
N GLY A 159 13.47 -1.31 14.57
CA GLY A 159 14.60 -0.60 15.16
C GLY A 159 14.41 0.91 15.39
N LEU A 160 13.27 1.47 14.96
CA LEU A 160 13.01 2.91 15.05
C LEU A 160 12.98 3.41 16.50
N ALA A 161 13.55 4.61 16.73
CA ALA A 161 13.49 5.34 17.99
C ALA A 161 13.58 4.43 19.24
N PRO A 162 14.76 3.78 19.51
CA PRO A 162 14.88 2.66 20.43
C PRO A 162 14.50 2.98 21.88
N GLU A 163 14.47 4.25 22.26
CA GLU A 163 14.15 4.70 23.61
C GLU A 163 12.64 4.83 23.87
N ASN A 164 11.81 4.80 22.82
CA ASN A 164 10.36 4.93 22.98
C ASN A 164 9.70 3.64 23.46
N GLU A 165 8.65 3.77 24.27
CA GLU A 165 7.74 2.64 24.53
C GLU A 165 7.16 2.11 23.22
N ARG A 166 7.08 0.78 23.11
CA ARG A 166 6.63 0.14 21.88
C ARG A 166 5.90 -1.16 22.11
N VAL A 167 5.09 -1.52 21.13
CA VAL A 167 4.53 -2.85 20.96
C VAL A 167 4.79 -3.31 19.53
N TYR A 168 4.84 -4.61 19.36
CA TYR A 168 5.12 -5.24 18.08
C TYR A 168 3.93 -6.04 17.58
N PHE A 169 3.68 -5.93 16.27
CA PHE A 169 2.74 -6.80 15.57
C PHE A 169 3.47 -7.61 14.49
N GLY A 170 2.91 -8.74 14.11
CA GLY A 170 3.49 -9.59 13.07
C GLY A 170 2.53 -10.69 12.64
N ILE A 171 2.97 -11.48 11.67
CA ILE A 171 2.23 -12.65 11.17
C ILE A 171 3.13 -13.87 11.31
N ASP A 172 2.61 -14.94 11.89
CA ASP A 172 3.32 -16.21 12.00
C ASP A 172 3.62 -16.79 10.62
N ARG A 173 4.51 -17.77 10.55
CA ARG A 173 4.95 -18.37 9.29
C ARG A 173 3.76 -18.86 8.47
N LEU A 174 3.71 -18.45 7.19
CA LEU A 174 2.74 -18.89 6.22
C LEU A 174 3.29 -20.04 5.36
N PRO A 175 2.42 -20.89 4.79
CA PRO A 175 2.86 -21.96 3.87
C PRO A 175 3.63 -21.45 2.64
N THR A 176 3.37 -20.23 2.23
CA THR A 176 4.02 -19.57 1.08
C THR A 176 5.37 -18.93 1.41
N ASP A 177 5.74 -18.84 2.70
CA ASP A 177 6.99 -18.21 3.11
C ASP A 177 8.20 -19.07 2.74
N THR A 178 9.27 -18.43 2.25
CA THR A 178 10.53 -19.07 1.84
C THR A 178 11.66 -18.67 2.76
N VAL A 179 12.77 -19.40 2.77
CA VAL A 179 13.98 -18.99 3.48
C VAL A 179 14.81 -18.02 2.63
N GLU A 180 14.91 -18.32 1.35
CA GLU A 180 15.62 -17.47 0.39
C GLU A 180 14.74 -16.30 -0.08
N CYS A 181 15.39 -15.19 -0.43
CA CYS A 181 14.69 -14.05 -1.01
C CYS A 181 14.38 -14.34 -2.48
N VAL A 182 13.12 -14.42 -2.82
CA VAL A 182 12.64 -14.63 -4.20
C VAL A 182 12.54 -13.32 -4.99
N ASN A 183 12.61 -12.18 -4.31
CA ASN A 183 12.51 -10.86 -4.91
C ASN A 183 13.88 -10.33 -5.36
N HIS A 184 13.90 -9.47 -6.37
CA HIS A 184 15.12 -8.79 -6.83
C HIS A 184 15.78 -7.97 -5.72
N ILE A 185 14.97 -7.20 -4.98
CA ILE A 185 15.46 -6.38 -3.87
C ILE A 185 15.64 -7.24 -2.62
N ASN A 186 16.87 -7.36 -2.17
CA ASN A 186 17.27 -8.05 -0.94
C ASN A 186 18.17 -7.13 -0.10
N ASP A 187 17.59 -6.12 0.52
CA ASP A 187 18.31 -5.03 1.19
C ASP A 187 18.88 -5.43 2.56
N VAL A 188 18.11 -6.17 3.36
CA VAL A 188 18.48 -6.46 4.75
C VAL A 188 19.15 -7.84 4.83
N ARG A 189 20.46 -7.86 4.60
CA ARG A 189 21.31 -9.08 4.65
C ARG A 189 22.29 -9.10 5.81
N ILE A 190 22.53 -7.94 6.41
CA ILE A 190 23.50 -7.76 7.49
C ILE A 190 22.80 -7.28 8.75
N CYS A 191 23.34 -7.69 9.89
CA CYS A 191 22.80 -7.37 11.21
C CYS A 191 22.95 -5.88 11.51
N PRO A 192 21.86 -5.17 11.89
CA PRO A 192 21.95 -3.76 12.25
C PRO A 192 22.76 -3.50 13.53
N LYS A 193 23.03 -4.55 14.35
CA LYS A 193 23.75 -4.42 15.62
C LYS A 193 25.25 -4.63 15.48
N CYS A 194 25.69 -5.62 14.69
CA CYS A 194 27.09 -6.00 14.63
C CYS A 194 27.67 -6.14 13.21
N ALA A 195 26.86 -5.82 12.19
CA ALA A 195 27.18 -6.00 10.77
C ALA A 195 27.48 -7.46 10.34
N GLY A 196 27.24 -8.43 11.19
CA GLY A 196 27.36 -9.86 10.87
C GLY A 196 26.24 -10.32 9.92
N LYS A 197 26.37 -11.54 9.40
CA LYS A 197 25.40 -12.08 8.44
C LYS A 197 24.08 -12.46 9.13
N LEU A 198 22.96 -12.01 8.55
CA LEU A 198 21.64 -12.46 8.96
C LEU A 198 21.27 -13.79 8.27
N ARG A 199 20.66 -14.70 9.05
CA ARG A 199 19.96 -15.88 8.55
C ARG A 199 18.48 -15.68 8.80
N TYR A 200 17.66 -15.81 7.75
CA TYR A 200 16.21 -15.78 7.89
C TYR A 200 15.67 -17.16 8.26
N GLU A 201 14.77 -17.19 9.20
CA GLU A 201 13.97 -18.37 9.51
C GLU A 201 12.90 -18.57 8.44
N TYR A 202 12.30 -17.44 8.02
CA TYR A 202 11.44 -17.33 6.84
C TYR A 202 11.41 -15.90 6.32
N ARG A 203 11.14 -15.75 5.04
CA ARG A 203 10.83 -14.50 4.34
C ARG A 203 9.47 -14.62 3.67
N ARG A 204 8.73 -13.56 3.76
CA ARG A 204 7.41 -13.41 3.13
C ARG A 204 7.50 -12.69 1.81
N TYR A 205 8.20 -11.60 1.81
CA TYR A 205 8.60 -10.82 0.63
C TYR A 205 9.74 -9.88 1.00
N HIS A 206 10.70 -9.67 0.12
CA HIS A 206 11.89 -8.85 0.32
C HIS A 206 12.58 -9.17 1.67
N HIS A 207 12.63 -8.20 2.58
CA HIS A 207 13.18 -8.36 3.93
C HIS A 207 12.13 -8.61 5.02
N ILE A 208 10.85 -8.61 4.66
CA ILE A 208 9.79 -8.93 5.63
C ILE A 208 9.82 -10.41 5.96
N GLY A 209 10.02 -10.70 7.24
CA GLY A 209 10.14 -12.04 7.78
C GLY A 209 10.88 -12.06 9.12
N ARG A 210 11.32 -13.22 9.55
CA ARG A 210 12.05 -13.37 10.81
C ARG A 210 13.49 -13.77 10.56
N ALA A 211 14.38 -13.04 11.18
CA ALA A 211 15.82 -13.24 11.00
C ALA A 211 16.56 -13.31 12.33
N VAL A 212 17.69 -14.01 12.30
CA VAL A 212 18.63 -14.16 13.41
C VAL A 212 20.03 -13.85 12.92
N CYS A 213 20.80 -13.08 13.68
CA CYS A 213 22.20 -12.88 13.46
C CYS A 213 23.01 -14.07 14.00
N GLN A 214 23.84 -14.64 13.17
CA GLN A 214 24.67 -15.79 13.55
C GLN A 214 25.81 -15.42 14.50
N ASP A 215 26.24 -14.13 14.49
CA ASP A 215 27.42 -13.70 15.24
C ASP A 215 27.06 -13.13 16.63
N CYS A 216 25.98 -12.38 16.77
CA CYS A 216 25.66 -11.72 18.04
C CYS A 216 24.30 -12.13 18.65
N GLY A 217 23.57 -13.05 18.00
CA GLY A 217 22.28 -13.51 18.49
C GLY A 217 21.14 -12.47 18.37
N PHE A 218 21.37 -11.32 17.70
CA PHE A 218 20.28 -10.39 17.37
C PHE A 218 19.20 -11.10 16.55
N HIS A 219 17.95 -10.89 16.87
CA HIS A 219 16.83 -11.51 16.17
C HIS A 219 15.65 -10.55 16.01
N SER A 220 14.74 -10.85 15.10
CA SER A 220 13.46 -10.18 15.00
C SER A 220 12.72 -10.22 16.34
N PRO A 221 12.15 -9.12 16.82
CA PRO A 221 11.46 -9.08 18.11
C PRO A 221 10.22 -9.98 18.11
N ASP A 222 9.85 -10.46 19.30
CA ASP A 222 8.59 -11.18 19.45
C ASP A 222 7.39 -10.21 19.30
N SER A 223 6.32 -10.68 18.68
CA SER A 223 5.12 -9.88 18.47
C SER A 223 4.19 -9.95 19.68
N ASP A 224 3.77 -8.78 20.18
CA ASP A 224 2.71 -8.65 21.18
C ASP A 224 1.34 -9.04 20.59
N TYR A 225 1.15 -8.73 19.30
CA TYR A 225 -0.03 -9.03 18.51
C TYR A 225 0.39 -9.87 17.29
N LEU A 226 0.27 -11.19 17.42
CA LEU A 226 0.70 -12.12 16.39
C LEU A 226 -0.51 -12.73 15.67
N ALA A 227 -0.63 -12.50 14.37
CA ALA A 227 -1.60 -13.24 13.57
C ALA A 227 -1.12 -14.68 13.38
N THR A 228 -1.90 -15.61 13.88
CA THR A 228 -1.69 -17.07 13.79
C THR A 228 -2.84 -17.68 13.00
N HIS A 229 -2.68 -18.94 12.57
CA HIS A 229 -3.73 -19.68 11.87
C HIS A 229 -4.39 -18.89 10.73
N VAL A 230 -3.55 -18.22 9.91
CA VAL A 230 -4.02 -17.43 8.77
C VAL A 230 -4.48 -18.36 7.66
N ASP A 231 -5.78 -18.43 7.44
CA ASP A 231 -6.44 -19.15 6.35
C ASP A 231 -7.00 -18.14 5.35
N ILE A 232 -6.20 -17.85 4.31
CA ILE A 232 -6.58 -16.89 3.28
C ILE A 232 -7.79 -17.39 2.49
N ALA A 233 -7.83 -18.67 2.17
CA ALA A 233 -8.91 -19.28 1.39
C ALA A 233 -10.24 -19.31 2.18
N GLY A 234 -10.17 -19.61 3.47
CA GLY A 234 -11.32 -19.60 4.38
C GLY A 234 -11.69 -18.20 4.90
N GLY A 235 -10.87 -17.18 4.60
CA GLY A 235 -11.13 -15.79 5.03
C GLY A 235 -11.05 -15.60 6.55
N ALA A 236 -10.15 -16.31 7.24
CA ALA A 236 -10.06 -16.29 8.70
C ALA A 236 -8.62 -16.20 9.20
N MET A 237 -8.44 -15.61 10.37
CA MET A 237 -7.19 -15.63 11.13
C MET A 237 -7.46 -15.57 12.63
N THR A 238 -6.42 -15.82 13.41
CA THR A 238 -6.45 -15.68 14.87
C THR A 238 -5.39 -14.69 15.31
N ILE A 239 -5.69 -13.79 16.23
CA ILE A 239 -4.69 -12.93 16.86
C ILE A 239 -4.34 -13.48 18.23
N ARG A 240 -3.06 -13.75 18.45
CA ARG A 240 -2.52 -14.12 19.76
C ARG A 240 -2.00 -12.86 20.48
N GLU A 241 -2.59 -12.57 21.66
CA GLU A 241 -2.14 -11.52 22.58
C GLU A 241 -1.97 -12.13 23.97
N LYS A 242 -0.81 -11.98 24.61
CA LYS A 242 -0.50 -12.47 25.97
C LYS A 242 -0.89 -13.94 26.19
N GLY A 243 -0.62 -14.78 25.18
CA GLY A 243 -0.91 -16.23 25.22
C GLY A 243 -2.36 -16.64 25.01
N LYS A 244 -3.28 -15.69 24.79
CA LYS A 244 -4.68 -15.96 24.43
C LYS A 244 -4.89 -15.72 22.94
N GLU A 245 -5.83 -16.47 22.37
CA GLU A 245 -6.13 -16.42 20.93
C GLU A 245 -7.56 -15.90 20.71
N TYR A 246 -7.69 -15.04 19.69
CA TYR A 246 -8.93 -14.35 19.37
C TYR A 246 -9.20 -14.45 17.87
N PRO A 247 -10.36 -14.96 17.44
CA PRO A 247 -10.68 -15.15 16.03
C PRO A 247 -11.06 -13.84 15.35
N TYR A 248 -10.68 -13.71 14.06
CA TYR A 248 -11.02 -12.59 13.19
C TYR A 248 -11.36 -13.09 11.79
N THR A 249 -12.27 -12.38 11.11
CA THR A 249 -12.51 -12.55 9.69
C THR A 249 -11.53 -11.68 8.90
N LEU A 250 -10.91 -12.24 7.86
CA LEU A 250 -10.05 -11.47 6.97
C LEU A 250 -10.89 -10.54 6.09
N ILE A 251 -10.44 -9.29 5.96
CA ILE A 251 -11.08 -8.29 5.09
C ILE A 251 -10.53 -8.31 3.67
N SER A 252 -9.45 -9.08 3.42
CA SER A 252 -8.78 -9.19 2.13
C SER A 252 -8.00 -10.50 2.06
N ASP A 253 -7.80 -11.01 0.86
CA ASP A 253 -6.97 -12.18 0.53
C ASP A 253 -5.48 -11.83 0.33
N SER A 254 -5.13 -10.56 0.40
CA SER A 254 -3.75 -10.09 0.25
C SER A 254 -3.02 -10.07 1.59
N VAL A 255 -1.86 -10.72 1.66
CA VAL A 255 -0.97 -10.72 2.84
C VAL A 255 -0.62 -9.30 3.31
N PHE A 256 -0.51 -8.35 2.38
CA PHE A 256 -0.24 -6.94 2.71
C PHE A 256 -1.39 -6.29 3.48
N ASN A 257 -2.62 -6.60 3.08
CA ASN A 257 -3.80 -6.11 3.78
C ASN A 257 -4.01 -6.84 5.11
N ILE A 258 -3.54 -8.08 5.24
CA ILE A 258 -3.49 -8.76 6.55
C ILE A 258 -2.57 -7.99 7.50
N TYR A 259 -1.37 -7.55 7.07
CA TYR A 259 -0.52 -6.67 7.88
C TYR A 259 -1.21 -5.36 8.24
N ASN A 260 -1.89 -4.71 7.29
CA ASN A 260 -2.64 -3.48 7.55
C ASN A 260 -3.72 -3.72 8.63
N MET A 261 -4.46 -4.84 8.53
CA MET A 261 -5.47 -5.23 9.51
C MET A 261 -4.87 -5.48 10.89
N VAL A 262 -3.75 -6.22 10.98
CA VAL A 262 -3.07 -6.50 12.25
C VAL A 262 -2.53 -5.21 12.87
N THR A 263 -2.05 -4.26 12.05
CA THR A 263 -1.64 -2.91 12.51
C THR A 263 -2.82 -2.19 13.18
N VAL A 264 -3.99 -2.19 12.52
CA VAL A 264 -5.21 -1.57 13.06
C VAL A 264 -5.63 -2.23 14.37
N ILE A 265 -5.65 -3.57 14.43
CA ILE A 265 -5.97 -4.31 15.65
C ILE A 265 -5.00 -3.93 16.79
N ALA A 266 -3.70 -3.89 16.52
CA ALA A 266 -2.69 -3.52 17.52
C ALA A 266 -2.93 -2.11 18.06
N VAL A 267 -3.22 -1.12 17.20
CA VAL A 267 -3.53 0.25 17.63
C VAL A 267 -4.81 0.30 18.47
N LEU A 268 -5.89 -0.34 18.02
CA LEU A 268 -7.17 -0.37 18.76
C LEU A 268 -7.03 -1.05 20.12
N ARG A 269 -6.24 -2.12 20.21
CA ARG A 269 -5.90 -2.76 21.47
C ARG A 269 -5.15 -1.83 22.42
N GLN A 270 -4.22 -0.99 21.90
CA GLN A 270 -3.53 0.03 22.68
C GLN A 270 -4.47 1.15 23.15
N LEU A 271 -5.53 1.44 22.42
CA LEU A 271 -6.59 2.37 22.80
C LEU A 271 -7.58 1.77 23.83
N GLY A 272 -7.52 0.46 24.10
CA GLY A 272 -8.31 -0.21 25.13
C GLY A 272 -9.55 -0.95 24.62
N TYR A 273 -9.81 -0.98 23.31
CA TYR A 273 -10.92 -1.77 22.74
C TYR A 273 -10.71 -3.27 22.95
N ASP A 274 -11.74 -4.03 23.21
CA ASP A 274 -11.61 -5.48 23.31
C ASP A 274 -11.60 -6.17 21.93
N HIS A 275 -11.13 -7.42 21.89
CA HIS A 275 -11.03 -8.17 20.64
C HIS A 275 -12.38 -8.46 19.98
N GLY A 276 -13.43 -8.65 20.78
CA GLY A 276 -14.78 -8.92 20.26
C GLY A 276 -15.37 -7.71 19.53
N GLU A 277 -15.20 -6.52 20.11
CA GLU A 277 -15.62 -5.25 19.49
C GLU A 277 -14.88 -5.04 18.17
N ILE A 278 -13.56 -5.16 18.18
CA ILE A 278 -12.71 -4.97 16.98
C ILE A 278 -13.09 -5.99 15.90
N ALA A 279 -13.25 -7.27 16.25
CA ALA A 279 -13.57 -8.32 15.29
C ALA A 279 -14.94 -8.08 14.62
N ARG A 280 -15.95 -7.68 15.37
CA ARG A 280 -17.28 -7.35 14.87
C ARG A 280 -17.22 -6.23 13.83
N ILE A 281 -16.54 -5.12 14.15
CA ILE A 281 -16.50 -3.95 13.28
C ILE A 281 -15.71 -4.21 12.01
N LEU A 282 -14.58 -4.91 12.13
CA LEU A 282 -13.75 -5.25 10.96
C LEU A 282 -14.48 -6.23 10.03
N ALA A 283 -15.24 -7.19 10.56
CA ALA A 283 -16.06 -8.09 9.75
C ALA A 283 -17.11 -7.34 8.91
N GLU A 284 -17.74 -6.30 9.47
CA GLU A 284 -18.68 -5.44 8.76
C GLU A 284 -18.01 -4.58 7.67
N SER A 285 -16.72 -4.31 7.82
CA SER A 285 -15.94 -3.54 6.84
C SER A 285 -15.51 -4.39 5.63
N ALA A 286 -15.33 -5.69 5.79
CA ALA A 286 -14.95 -6.64 4.74
C ALA A 286 -15.94 -6.69 3.56
N ILE A 287 -17.20 -6.38 3.78
CA ILE A 287 -18.25 -6.46 2.74
C ILE A 287 -18.16 -5.30 1.74
N THR A 288 -17.50 -4.21 2.07
CA THR A 288 -17.50 -2.97 1.28
C THR A 288 -16.34 -2.89 0.27
N GLU A 289 -15.17 -3.46 0.56
CA GLU A 289 -13.97 -3.35 -0.30
C GLU A 289 -13.93 -4.32 -1.50
N SER A 290 -14.56 -5.49 -1.41
CA SER A 290 -14.40 -6.56 -2.42
C SER A 290 -15.21 -6.37 -3.71
N ARG A 291 -16.00 -5.27 -3.84
CA ARG A 291 -16.97 -5.14 -4.95
C ARG A 291 -16.64 -4.08 -6.01
N HIS A 292 -15.58 -3.28 -5.85
CA HIS A 292 -15.44 -2.09 -6.70
C HIS A 292 -14.43 -2.17 -7.86
N ASN A 293 -13.54 -3.16 -7.93
CA ASN A 293 -12.48 -3.20 -8.94
C ASN A 293 -12.66 -4.25 -10.04
N ALA A 294 -13.56 -5.20 -9.87
CA ALA A 294 -13.81 -6.27 -10.85
C ALA A 294 -15.24 -6.21 -11.40
N GLU A 295 -15.38 -6.25 -12.72
CA GLU A 295 -16.67 -6.21 -13.42
C GLU A 295 -16.72 -7.34 -14.45
N LYS A 296 -17.72 -8.23 -14.36
CA LYS A 296 -17.95 -9.26 -15.35
C LYS A 296 -18.67 -8.65 -16.57
N VAL A 297 -18.02 -8.74 -17.72
CA VAL A 297 -18.53 -8.19 -18.98
C VAL A 297 -18.48 -9.26 -20.05
N GLY A 298 -19.65 -9.71 -20.51
CA GLY A 298 -19.73 -10.85 -21.43
C GLY A 298 -19.11 -12.11 -20.82
N ASN A 299 -18.11 -12.65 -21.49
CA ASN A 299 -17.43 -13.91 -21.10
C ASN A 299 -16.13 -13.68 -20.32
N VAL A 300 -15.74 -12.45 -20.03
CA VAL A 300 -14.50 -12.09 -19.32
C VAL A 300 -14.78 -11.31 -18.04
N THR A 301 -13.77 -11.23 -17.18
CA THR A 301 -13.79 -10.36 -16.00
C THR A 301 -12.77 -9.24 -16.18
N LEU A 302 -13.22 -8.00 -16.19
CA LEU A 302 -12.35 -6.82 -16.27
C LEU A 302 -12.01 -6.32 -14.87
N VAL A 303 -10.73 -6.06 -14.61
CA VAL A 303 -10.23 -5.64 -13.30
C VAL A 303 -9.37 -4.38 -13.46
N ARG A 304 -9.65 -3.35 -12.67
CA ARG A 304 -8.77 -2.18 -12.55
C ARG A 304 -8.01 -2.24 -11.24
N GLU A 305 -6.69 -2.13 -11.31
CA GLU A 305 -5.83 -2.22 -10.13
C GLU A 305 -4.77 -1.12 -10.13
N MET A 306 -4.67 -0.40 -9.02
CA MET A 306 -3.66 0.66 -8.86
C MET A 306 -2.30 0.04 -8.50
N ALA A 307 -1.38 0.04 -9.45
CA ALA A 307 -0.03 -0.49 -9.26
C ALA A 307 0.97 0.52 -8.66
N LYS A 308 0.58 1.80 -8.49
CA LYS A 308 1.44 2.89 -8.01
C LYS A 308 2.79 2.90 -8.74
N ASP A 309 2.76 3.30 -10.00
CA ASP A 309 3.96 3.53 -10.81
C ASP A 309 5.05 4.29 -10.04
N LYS A 310 6.31 4.06 -10.41
CA LYS A 310 7.48 4.62 -9.71
C LYS A 310 7.74 4.07 -8.29
N ASN A 311 6.88 3.18 -7.79
CA ASN A 311 7.10 2.43 -6.55
C ASN A 311 7.26 0.94 -6.89
N ALA A 312 8.51 0.50 -7.02
CA ALA A 312 8.86 -0.86 -7.43
C ALA A 312 8.19 -1.94 -6.57
N LEU A 313 8.16 -1.73 -5.26
CA LEU A 313 7.55 -2.69 -4.34
C LEU A 313 6.03 -2.78 -4.54
N ALA A 314 5.34 -1.65 -4.71
CA ALA A 314 3.90 -1.67 -4.92
C ALA A 314 3.54 -2.38 -6.22
N CYS A 315 4.29 -2.14 -7.31
CA CYS A 315 4.13 -2.87 -8.56
C CYS A 315 4.41 -4.36 -8.41
N SER A 316 5.53 -4.74 -7.77
CA SER A 316 5.89 -6.15 -7.51
C SER A 316 4.76 -6.89 -6.77
N ARG A 317 4.12 -6.23 -5.81
CA ARG A 317 2.99 -6.78 -5.06
C ARG A 317 1.78 -7.07 -5.95
N VAL A 318 1.43 -6.11 -6.81
CA VAL A 318 0.31 -6.28 -7.74
C VAL A 318 0.61 -7.41 -8.72
N PHE A 319 1.83 -7.48 -9.25
CA PHE A 319 2.23 -8.56 -10.17
C PHE A 319 2.18 -9.92 -9.47
N HIS A 320 2.70 -10.03 -8.25
CA HIS A 320 2.61 -11.25 -7.45
C HIS A 320 1.16 -11.64 -7.17
N TYR A 321 0.31 -10.70 -6.78
CA TYR A 321 -1.11 -10.95 -6.54
C TYR A 321 -1.79 -11.50 -7.78
N ILE A 322 -1.59 -10.88 -8.94
CA ILE A 322 -2.16 -11.35 -10.21
C ILE A 322 -1.65 -12.76 -10.55
N ALA A 323 -0.34 -13.01 -10.47
CA ALA A 323 0.24 -14.32 -10.74
C ALA A 323 -0.33 -15.42 -9.82
N SER A 324 -0.59 -15.09 -8.55
CA SER A 324 -1.12 -16.05 -7.56
C SER A 324 -2.62 -16.38 -7.73
N ARG A 325 -3.37 -15.60 -8.51
CA ARG A 325 -4.79 -15.86 -8.77
C ARG A 325 -4.98 -17.09 -9.66
N PRO A 326 -6.05 -17.86 -9.47
CA PRO A 326 -6.37 -18.97 -10.37
C PRO A 326 -6.84 -18.46 -11.74
N GLY A 327 -6.79 -19.31 -12.76
CA GLY A 327 -7.27 -19.01 -14.11
C GLY A 327 -6.24 -18.26 -14.96
N LYS A 328 -6.59 -18.02 -16.22
CA LYS A 328 -5.76 -17.26 -17.16
C LYS A 328 -5.98 -15.77 -17.01
N LYS A 329 -4.93 -15.00 -17.19
CA LYS A 329 -4.94 -13.54 -17.03
C LYS A 329 -4.29 -12.86 -18.21
N GLU A 330 -4.80 -11.68 -18.51
CA GLU A 330 -4.17 -10.74 -19.41
C GLU A 330 -3.87 -9.46 -18.64
N VAL A 331 -2.72 -8.84 -18.84
CA VAL A 331 -2.26 -7.68 -18.07
C VAL A 331 -1.91 -6.53 -18.99
N MET A 332 -2.53 -5.38 -18.77
CA MET A 332 -2.19 -4.12 -19.44
C MET A 332 -1.42 -3.23 -18.47
N LEU A 333 -0.22 -2.80 -18.87
CA LEU A 333 0.64 -1.90 -18.09
C LEU A 333 0.39 -0.45 -18.51
N LEU A 334 -0.63 0.19 -17.93
CA LEU A 334 -1.02 1.58 -18.17
C LEU A 334 -0.42 2.51 -17.09
N MET A 335 0.87 2.34 -16.82
CA MET A 335 1.57 3.02 -15.72
C MET A 335 2.51 4.13 -16.20
N ASN A 336 2.37 4.56 -17.45
CA ASN A 336 3.23 5.53 -18.08
C ASN A 336 2.65 6.91 -17.93
N SER A 337 3.20 7.71 -17.06
CA SER A 337 2.88 9.13 -17.05
C SER A 337 4.06 9.93 -17.61
N LEU A 338 3.96 10.29 -18.85
CA LEU A 338 4.66 11.48 -19.28
C LEU A 338 3.88 12.65 -18.70
N THR A 339 4.39 13.20 -17.64
CA THR A 339 3.89 14.49 -17.17
C THR A 339 4.12 15.49 -18.30
N ASP A 340 3.11 16.31 -18.61
CA ASP A 340 3.13 17.42 -19.58
C ASP A 340 4.18 18.50 -19.25
N VAL A 341 5.19 18.18 -18.45
CA VAL A 341 6.28 19.09 -18.12
C VAL A 341 7.34 18.95 -19.20
N PRO A 342 7.41 19.90 -20.13
CA PRO A 342 8.47 19.92 -21.14
C PRO A 342 9.81 19.92 -20.40
N HIS A 343 10.69 18.97 -20.68
CA HIS A 343 12.05 18.83 -20.12
C HIS A 343 12.27 17.74 -19.07
N TRP A 344 11.29 16.91 -18.72
CA TRP A 344 11.52 15.77 -17.85
C TRP A 344 11.52 14.47 -18.64
N SER A 345 12.66 13.77 -18.64
CA SER A 345 12.67 12.36 -19.00
C SER A 345 12.16 11.57 -17.81
N GLU A 346 11.18 10.71 -18.01
CA GLU A 346 10.75 9.80 -16.97
C GLU A 346 11.89 8.88 -16.55
N ASN A 347 12.14 8.77 -15.25
CA ASN A 347 13.13 7.84 -14.72
C ASN A 347 12.54 6.45 -14.66
N VAL A 348 12.99 5.56 -15.54
CA VAL A 348 12.55 4.17 -15.62
C VAL A 348 13.37 3.21 -14.75
N CYS A 349 14.30 3.70 -13.92
CA CYS A 349 15.13 2.84 -13.06
C CYS A 349 14.33 1.94 -12.14
N TRP A 350 13.14 2.36 -11.74
CA TRP A 350 12.25 1.57 -10.90
C TRP A 350 11.79 0.26 -11.56
N PHE A 351 11.83 0.14 -12.90
CA PHE A 351 11.55 -1.11 -13.61
C PHE A 351 12.50 -2.22 -13.19
N TYR A 352 13.77 -1.88 -12.93
CA TYR A 352 14.81 -2.85 -12.58
C TYR A 352 14.79 -3.25 -11.10
N ASP A 353 14.09 -2.49 -10.27
CA ASP A 353 13.81 -2.83 -8.88
C ASP A 353 12.47 -3.59 -8.71
N THR A 354 11.62 -3.62 -9.76
CA THR A 354 10.32 -4.29 -9.76
C THR A 354 10.46 -5.73 -10.23
N ASP A 355 9.78 -6.66 -9.54
CA ASP A 355 9.78 -8.08 -9.85
C ASP A 355 8.85 -8.40 -11.05
N PHE A 356 9.25 -7.99 -12.25
CA PHE A 356 8.54 -8.31 -13.50
C PHE A 356 8.50 -9.82 -13.79
N GLU A 357 9.33 -10.59 -13.14
CA GLU A 357 9.39 -12.05 -13.21
C GLU A 357 8.05 -12.72 -12.89
N TYR A 358 7.21 -12.10 -12.06
CA TYR A 358 5.86 -12.56 -11.83
C TYR A 358 4.97 -12.51 -13.08
N LEU A 359 5.26 -11.62 -14.03
CA LEU A 359 4.54 -11.54 -15.31
C LEU A 359 4.91 -12.69 -16.28
N ALA A 360 6.00 -13.43 -16.01
CA ALA A 360 6.40 -14.60 -16.79
C ALA A 360 5.62 -15.86 -16.39
N ASP A 361 4.79 -15.82 -15.34
CA ASP A 361 3.94 -16.93 -14.93
C ASP A 361 3.09 -17.43 -16.10
N GLU A 362 2.96 -18.77 -16.23
CA GLU A 362 2.26 -19.40 -17.34
C GLU A 362 0.78 -19.02 -17.43
N SER A 363 0.17 -18.66 -16.31
CA SER A 363 -1.21 -18.21 -16.25
C SER A 363 -1.43 -16.80 -16.81
N ILE A 364 -0.36 -16.00 -17.00
CA ILE A 364 -0.41 -14.68 -17.64
C ILE A 364 -0.15 -14.86 -19.13
N VAL A 365 -1.21 -14.93 -19.90
CA VAL A 365 -1.15 -15.29 -21.33
C VAL A 365 -0.88 -14.12 -22.26
N ARG A 366 -1.09 -12.87 -21.77
CA ARG A 366 -0.89 -11.66 -22.55
C ARG A 366 -0.42 -10.52 -21.64
N VAL A 367 0.58 -9.75 -22.09
CA VAL A 367 1.01 -8.50 -21.46
C VAL A 367 1.04 -7.41 -22.53
N VAL A 368 0.26 -6.36 -22.34
CA VAL A 368 0.21 -5.18 -23.22
C VAL A 368 0.95 -4.03 -22.55
N CYS A 369 2.07 -3.65 -23.13
CA CYS A 369 2.87 -2.49 -22.70
C CYS A 369 2.36 -1.24 -23.39
N THR A 370 2.18 -0.13 -22.66
CA THR A 370 1.54 1.06 -23.24
C THR A 370 2.38 2.33 -23.10
N GLY A 371 2.01 3.35 -23.88
CA GLY A 371 2.55 4.69 -23.82
C GLY A 371 3.92 4.84 -24.47
N LEU A 372 4.49 6.03 -24.37
CA LEU A 372 5.76 6.36 -25.01
C LEU A 372 6.96 5.51 -24.54
N ARG A 373 6.81 4.83 -23.40
CA ARG A 373 7.82 3.91 -22.84
C ARG A 373 7.45 2.43 -23.02
N CYS A 374 6.51 2.11 -23.90
CA CYS A 374 6.05 0.73 -24.10
C CYS A 374 7.20 -0.21 -24.48
N GLU A 375 8.18 0.23 -25.24
CA GLU A 375 9.35 -0.57 -25.61
C GLU A 375 10.30 -0.81 -24.42
N ASP A 376 10.44 0.14 -23.49
CA ASP A 376 11.21 -0.06 -22.26
C ASP A 376 10.52 -1.11 -21.35
N TYR A 377 9.19 -1.08 -21.24
CA TYR A 377 8.41 -2.12 -20.54
C TYR A 377 8.56 -3.48 -21.24
N LYS A 378 8.44 -3.52 -22.56
CA LYS A 378 8.61 -4.75 -23.34
C LYS A 378 10.00 -5.34 -23.11
N LEU A 379 11.05 -4.52 -23.18
CA LEU A 379 12.42 -4.95 -22.91
C LEU A 379 12.54 -5.53 -21.48
N ARG A 380 11.97 -4.86 -20.48
CA ARG A 380 12.01 -5.36 -19.10
C ARG A 380 11.24 -6.67 -18.92
N CYS A 381 10.09 -6.83 -19.59
CA CYS A 381 9.34 -8.09 -19.62
C CYS A 381 10.16 -9.22 -20.24
N LEU A 382 10.84 -8.97 -21.37
CA LEU A 382 11.74 -9.96 -22.00
C LEU A 382 12.88 -10.36 -21.07
N MET A 383 13.51 -9.40 -20.37
CA MET A 383 14.55 -9.66 -19.37
C MET A 383 14.01 -10.49 -18.19
N ALA A 384 12.73 -10.35 -17.86
CA ALA A 384 12.03 -11.12 -16.84
C ALA A 384 11.66 -12.54 -17.29
N GLY A 385 11.86 -12.89 -18.55
CA GLY A 385 11.53 -14.20 -19.10
C GLY A 385 10.11 -14.31 -19.64
N VAL A 386 9.39 -13.19 -19.80
CA VAL A 386 8.08 -13.22 -20.49
C VAL A 386 8.31 -13.56 -21.97
N PRO A 387 7.66 -14.60 -22.53
CA PRO A 387 7.77 -14.95 -23.95
C PRO A 387 7.34 -13.79 -24.86
N GLU A 388 8.09 -13.56 -25.96
CA GLU A 388 7.83 -12.43 -26.86
C GLU A 388 6.44 -12.49 -27.51
N ASP A 389 5.94 -13.69 -27.80
CA ASP A 389 4.61 -13.91 -28.38
C ASP A 389 3.45 -13.54 -27.46
N ARG A 390 3.71 -13.40 -26.13
CA ARG A 390 2.75 -12.89 -25.17
C ARG A 390 2.78 -11.37 -25.04
N LEU A 391 3.77 -10.66 -25.65
CA LEU A 391 3.96 -9.24 -25.50
C LEU A 391 3.35 -8.46 -26.67
N ALA A 392 2.72 -7.32 -26.36
CA ALA A 392 2.30 -6.34 -27.35
C ALA A 392 2.62 -4.93 -26.85
N CYS A 393 2.80 -3.98 -27.77
CA CYS A 393 3.07 -2.58 -27.47
C CYS A 393 2.04 -1.69 -28.15
N ALA A 394 1.59 -0.67 -27.44
CA ALA A 394 0.77 0.41 -27.94
C ALA A 394 1.37 1.74 -27.48
N VAL A 395 1.87 2.55 -28.43
CA VAL A 395 2.40 3.88 -28.13
C VAL A 395 1.28 4.83 -27.71
N ASP A 396 0.13 4.75 -28.42
CA ASP A 396 -1.10 5.40 -27.98
C ASP A 396 -1.85 4.43 -27.04
N GLU A 397 -2.09 4.85 -25.82
CA GLU A 397 -2.74 4.04 -24.79
C GLU A 397 -4.17 3.65 -25.17
N HIS A 398 -4.84 4.45 -26.01
CA HIS A 398 -6.20 4.16 -26.49
C HIS A 398 -6.24 2.96 -27.45
N ASP A 399 -5.11 2.62 -28.09
CA ASP A 399 -5.01 1.44 -28.96
C ASP A 399 -4.80 0.14 -28.16
N ALA A 400 -4.43 0.24 -26.89
CA ALA A 400 -4.04 -0.89 -26.05
C ALA A 400 -5.20 -1.88 -25.82
N ALA A 401 -6.41 -1.38 -25.69
CA ALA A 401 -7.60 -2.21 -25.45
C ALA A 401 -7.81 -3.24 -26.58
N ALA A 402 -7.51 -2.87 -27.82
CA ALA A 402 -7.66 -3.76 -28.97
C ALA A 402 -6.60 -4.87 -29.03
N LEU A 403 -5.47 -4.74 -28.32
CA LEU A 403 -4.37 -5.71 -28.29
C LEU A 403 -4.56 -6.82 -27.27
N MET A 404 -5.56 -6.73 -26.40
CA MET A 404 -5.95 -7.80 -25.49
C MET A 404 -6.70 -8.91 -26.22
N ALA A 405 -6.56 -10.16 -25.77
CA ALA A 405 -7.14 -11.32 -26.46
C ALA A 405 -8.63 -11.53 -26.15
N TYR A 406 -9.08 -11.24 -24.91
CA TYR A 406 -10.46 -11.41 -24.42
C TYR A 406 -10.98 -12.85 -24.55
N GLU A 407 -10.14 -13.85 -24.27
CA GLU A 407 -10.58 -15.24 -24.30
C GLU A 407 -11.64 -15.50 -23.21
N PRO A 408 -12.66 -16.32 -23.51
CA PRO A 408 -13.71 -16.62 -22.53
C PRO A 408 -13.17 -17.21 -21.23
N GLY A 409 -13.54 -16.59 -20.10
CA GLY A 409 -13.12 -17.00 -18.76
C GLY A 409 -11.87 -16.30 -18.25
N ASP A 410 -11.20 -15.51 -19.07
CA ASP A 410 -9.99 -14.79 -18.64
C ASP A 410 -10.32 -13.59 -17.75
N GLU A 411 -9.39 -13.27 -16.83
CA GLU A 411 -9.36 -12.01 -16.08
C GLU A 411 -8.42 -11.02 -16.78
N LEU A 412 -8.93 -9.86 -17.15
CA LEU A 412 -8.18 -8.79 -17.83
C LEU A 412 -7.90 -7.65 -16.87
N TYR A 413 -6.64 -7.45 -16.54
CA TYR A 413 -6.17 -6.45 -15.60
C TYR A 413 -5.67 -5.19 -16.32
N VAL A 414 -6.18 -4.01 -15.90
CA VAL A 414 -5.60 -2.71 -16.26
C VAL A 414 -4.86 -2.19 -15.04
N LEU A 415 -3.54 -2.16 -15.12
CA LEU A 415 -2.67 -1.65 -14.08
C LEU A 415 -2.34 -0.18 -14.35
N TYR A 416 -2.68 0.70 -13.42
CA TYR A 416 -2.52 2.14 -13.60
C TYR A 416 -1.81 2.80 -12.42
N GLY A 417 -1.18 3.93 -12.71
CA GLY A 417 -0.58 4.81 -11.71
C GLY A 417 -1.53 5.94 -11.27
N THR A 418 -1.08 6.74 -10.33
CA THR A 418 -1.86 7.89 -9.83
C THR A 418 -2.15 8.91 -10.93
N ASP A 419 -1.18 9.11 -11.82
CA ASP A 419 -1.24 10.11 -12.89
C ASP A 419 -2.03 9.62 -14.11
N THR A 420 -2.28 8.30 -14.22
CA THR A 420 -3.01 7.68 -15.34
C THR A 420 -4.42 7.22 -14.96
N LEU A 421 -4.96 7.66 -13.82
CA LEU A 421 -6.27 7.24 -13.33
C LEU A 421 -7.41 7.55 -14.32
N GLU A 422 -7.47 8.76 -14.86
CA GLU A 422 -8.50 9.17 -15.81
C GLU A 422 -8.41 8.38 -17.13
N LEU A 423 -7.19 8.20 -17.63
CA LEU A 423 -6.92 7.37 -18.80
C LEU A 423 -7.34 5.91 -18.58
N ALA A 424 -7.08 5.37 -17.40
CA ALA A 424 -7.50 4.02 -17.04
C ALA A 424 -9.04 3.84 -17.09
N TYR A 425 -9.82 4.84 -16.72
CA TYR A 425 -11.27 4.79 -16.88
C TYR A 425 -11.66 4.77 -18.36
N GLN A 426 -11.06 5.62 -19.20
CA GLN A 426 -11.35 5.69 -20.62
C GLN A 426 -11.02 4.37 -21.33
N VAL A 427 -9.82 3.83 -21.08
CA VAL A 427 -9.39 2.53 -21.64
C VAL A 427 -10.29 1.39 -21.13
N PHE A 428 -10.68 1.42 -19.87
CA PHE A 428 -11.57 0.41 -19.31
C PHE A 428 -12.97 0.42 -19.94
N ASP A 429 -13.49 1.60 -20.27
CA ASP A 429 -14.78 1.71 -20.98
C ASP A 429 -14.66 1.19 -22.42
N GLN A 430 -13.55 1.41 -23.10
CA GLN A 430 -13.25 0.79 -24.40
C GLN A 430 -13.18 -0.73 -24.29
N MET A 431 -12.51 -1.28 -23.26
CA MET A 431 -12.45 -2.70 -23.02
C MET A 431 -13.84 -3.33 -22.81
N LYS A 432 -14.74 -2.63 -22.08
CA LYS A 432 -16.12 -3.08 -21.92
C LYS A 432 -16.84 -3.20 -23.25
N ALA A 433 -16.71 -2.18 -24.11
CA ALA A 433 -17.37 -2.19 -25.42
C ALA A 433 -16.85 -3.35 -26.29
N ILE A 434 -15.54 -3.61 -26.29
CA ILE A 434 -14.93 -4.73 -27.03
C ILE A 434 -15.43 -6.07 -26.47
N ALA A 435 -15.42 -6.26 -25.15
CA ALA A 435 -15.86 -7.49 -24.50
C ALA A 435 -17.34 -7.80 -24.79
N GLN A 436 -18.19 -6.78 -24.79
CA GLN A 436 -19.62 -6.92 -25.14
C GLN A 436 -19.80 -7.32 -26.61
N SER A 437 -19.09 -6.67 -27.54
CA SER A 437 -19.17 -7.00 -28.97
C SER A 437 -18.73 -8.44 -29.22
N ARG A 438 -17.59 -8.89 -28.64
CA ARG A 438 -17.11 -10.27 -28.81
C ARG A 438 -18.05 -11.30 -28.21
N ALA A 439 -18.71 -11.00 -27.10
CA ALA A 439 -19.71 -11.88 -26.51
C ALA A 439 -20.93 -12.03 -27.41
N ALA A 440 -21.39 -10.96 -28.05
CA ALA A 440 -22.49 -11.00 -29.02
C ALA A 440 -22.15 -11.82 -30.27
N ASP A 441 -20.95 -11.61 -30.84
CA ASP A 441 -20.46 -12.37 -31.99
C ASP A 441 -20.32 -13.87 -31.71
N SER A 442 -19.97 -14.24 -30.46
CA SER A 442 -19.86 -15.64 -30.04
C SER A 442 -21.25 -16.30 -29.93
N ALA A 443 -22.24 -15.57 -29.37
CA ALA A 443 -23.62 -16.05 -29.25
C ALA A 443 -24.27 -16.27 -30.63
N ASP A 444 -24.03 -15.38 -31.60
CA ASP A 444 -24.54 -15.49 -32.95
C ASP A 444 -23.95 -16.69 -33.70
N LYS A 445 -22.70 -17.04 -33.45
CA LYS A 445 -22.05 -18.23 -34.02
C LYS A 445 -22.58 -19.54 -33.42
N GLU A 446 -22.92 -19.61 -32.15
CA GLU A 446 -23.52 -20.75 -31.48
C GLU A 446 -24.97 -21.00 -31.96
N VAL A 447 -25.70 -19.93 -32.33
CA VAL A 447 -27.08 -20.04 -32.88
C VAL A 447 -27.09 -20.54 -34.35
N GLN A 448 -25.96 -20.34 -35.07
CA GLN A 448 -25.83 -20.73 -36.47
C GLN A 448 -25.18 -22.11 -36.68
N ALA A 449 -24.62 -22.73 -35.63
CA ALA A 449 -24.03 -24.08 -35.65
C ALA A 449 -24.99 -25.13 -35.10
#